data_c554ed39c133f6203142f8a1ff4ee184
#
_entry.id   c554ed39c133f6203142f8a1ff4ee184
#
_cell.length_a   1.000
_cell.length_b   1.000
_cell.length_c   1.000
_cell.angle_alpha   90.00
_cell.angle_beta   90.00
_cell.angle_gamma   90.00
#
_symmetry.space_group_name_H-M   'P 1'
#
loop_
_entity.id
_entity.type
_entity.pdbx_description
1 polymer ?
#
loop_
_entity_poly.entity_id
_entity_poly.type
_entity_poly.pdbx_seq_one_letter_code
_entity_poly.pdbx_strand_id
1 'polypeptide(L)'
;RANIHVDLISANNEDHITSSHDVKIIVDKKINDIDNILDYDAIVIPGGMPGSTLLRDNDKIITFFQDMYNAGKLVAAICAAPIVLSKAGILEDKEATSYPGFDKEINCKTYNNEKAVIIDKNVITAQGPAVAILFGYEIVNYLLQDDTAQNISNAMLVPVLKNNL
;
A
#
# COMPACT_ATOMS: atom_id res chain seq x y z
N ARG A 1 8.34 8.17 11.68
CA ARG A 1 7.99 9.40 12.41
C ARG A 1 6.72 9.25 13.26
N ALA A 2 5.82 8.35 12.87
CA ALA A 2 4.58 8.04 13.61
C ALA A 2 4.77 7.03 14.74
N ASN A 3 5.97 6.52 14.96
CA ASN A 3 6.28 5.44 15.89
C ASN A 3 5.49 4.13 15.64
N ILE A 4 5.03 3.93 14.40
CA ILE A 4 4.46 2.66 13.95
C ILE A 4 5.63 1.74 13.63
N HIS A 5 5.61 0.51 14.18
CA HIS A 5 6.57 -0.52 13.82
C HIS A 5 6.27 -1.04 12.41
N VAL A 6 7.28 -1.15 11.57
CA VAL A 6 7.14 -1.60 10.17
C VAL A 6 8.18 -2.68 9.89
N ASP A 7 7.73 -3.84 9.48
CA ASP A 7 8.60 -4.89 8.94
C ASP A 7 8.61 -4.81 7.41
N LEU A 8 9.79 -4.71 6.82
CA LEU A 8 10.00 -4.88 5.40
C LEU A 8 10.14 -6.38 5.10
N ILE A 9 9.22 -6.91 4.28
CA ILE A 9 9.13 -8.35 4.03
C ILE A 9 9.45 -8.65 2.57
N SER A 10 10.43 -9.54 2.31
CA SER A 10 10.70 -10.02 0.96
C SER A 10 9.72 -11.13 0.56
N ALA A 11 9.13 -10.99 -0.62
CA ALA A 11 8.23 -12.00 -1.20
C ALA A 11 8.98 -13.15 -1.90
N ASN A 12 10.26 -12.98 -2.19
CA ASN A 12 11.12 -13.97 -2.85
C ASN A 12 12.04 -14.74 -1.88
N ASN A 13 11.87 -14.54 -0.57
CA ASN A 13 12.67 -15.16 0.50
C ASN A 13 14.17 -14.82 0.50
N GLU A 14 14.57 -13.73 -0.17
CA GLU A 14 15.94 -13.22 -0.12
C GLU A 14 16.13 -12.24 1.05
N ASP A 15 17.38 -12.07 1.50
CA ASP A 15 17.72 -11.13 2.59
C ASP A 15 17.67 -9.66 2.16
N HIS A 16 17.53 -9.41 0.87
CA HIS A 16 17.37 -8.08 0.29
C HIS A 16 16.51 -8.15 -0.97
N ILE A 17 15.92 -7.02 -1.30
CA ILE A 17 15.25 -6.81 -2.59
C ILE A 17 15.99 -5.73 -3.37
N THR A 18 15.95 -5.84 -4.68
CA THR A 18 16.50 -4.82 -5.57
C THR A 18 15.35 -4.09 -6.25
N SER A 19 15.29 -2.77 -6.06
CA SER A 19 14.28 -1.93 -6.71
C SER A 19 14.48 -1.85 -8.22
N SER A 20 13.48 -1.32 -8.94
CA SER A 20 13.56 -1.09 -10.40
C SER A 20 14.68 -0.12 -10.83
N HIS A 21 15.32 0.55 -9.88
CA HIS A 21 16.45 1.48 -10.10
C HIS A 21 17.72 1.01 -9.39
N ASP A 22 17.90 -0.29 -9.25
CA ASP A 22 19.11 -0.96 -8.71
C ASP A 22 19.45 -0.58 -7.25
N VAL A 23 18.50 -0.05 -6.49
CA VAL A 23 18.69 0.19 -5.06
C VAL A 23 18.44 -1.10 -4.30
N LYS A 24 19.43 -1.56 -3.55
CA LYS A 24 19.31 -2.71 -2.66
C LYS A 24 18.73 -2.28 -1.31
N ILE A 25 17.67 -2.96 -0.90
CA ILE A 25 16.99 -2.74 0.37
C ILE A 25 17.07 -4.04 1.17
N ILE A 26 17.70 -3.97 2.34
CA ILE A 26 17.74 -5.08 3.29
C ILE A 26 16.34 -5.21 3.89
N VAL A 27 15.84 -6.43 4.01
CA VAL A 27 14.51 -6.71 4.59
C VAL A 27 14.64 -7.16 6.04
N ASP A 28 13.58 -6.95 6.81
CA ASP A 28 13.52 -7.38 8.21
C ASP A 28 13.12 -8.85 8.32
N LYS A 29 12.26 -9.33 7.39
CA LYS A 29 11.74 -10.69 7.36
C LYS A 29 11.56 -11.19 5.93
N LYS A 30 11.43 -12.50 5.79
CA LYS A 30 11.03 -13.17 4.56
C LYS A 30 9.57 -13.59 4.65
N ILE A 31 8.90 -13.73 3.52
CA ILE A 31 7.49 -14.14 3.51
C ILE A 31 7.29 -15.51 4.20
N ASN A 32 8.30 -16.39 4.13
CA ASN A 32 8.23 -17.70 4.78
C ASN A 32 8.40 -17.64 6.30
N ASP A 33 8.92 -16.54 6.84
CA ASP A 33 9.06 -16.32 8.28
C ASP A 33 7.77 -15.81 8.92
N ILE A 34 6.73 -15.54 8.11
CA ILE A 34 5.43 -15.08 8.59
C ILE A 34 4.54 -16.28 8.86
N ASP A 35 4.37 -16.61 10.12
CA ASP A 35 3.51 -17.70 10.60
C ASP A 35 2.04 -17.29 10.56
N ASN A 36 1.73 -16.05 10.99
CA ASN A 36 0.38 -15.54 11.03
C ASN A 36 0.35 -14.06 10.60
N ILE A 37 -0.22 -13.78 9.43
CA ILE A 37 -0.32 -12.40 8.94
C ILE A 37 -1.24 -11.53 9.80
N LEU A 38 -2.16 -12.12 10.53
CA LEU A 38 -3.10 -11.41 11.40
C LEU A 38 -2.45 -10.84 12.67
N ASP A 39 -1.16 -11.10 12.91
CA ASP A 39 -0.41 -10.43 13.98
C ASP A 39 -0.06 -8.96 13.63
N TYR A 40 -0.21 -8.58 12.35
CA TYR A 40 -0.06 -7.20 11.87
C TYR A 40 -1.41 -6.47 11.86
N ASP A 41 -1.37 -5.14 12.00
CA ASP A 41 -2.55 -4.25 11.90
C ASP A 41 -2.80 -3.75 10.49
N ALA A 42 -1.76 -3.79 9.65
CA ALA A 42 -1.83 -3.37 8.25
C ALA A 42 -0.91 -4.20 7.36
N ILE A 43 -1.31 -4.39 6.11
CA ILE A 43 -0.46 -4.89 5.03
C ILE A 43 -0.43 -3.86 3.89
N VAL A 44 0.79 -3.52 3.42
CA VAL A 44 0.99 -2.45 2.44
C VAL A 44 1.86 -2.94 1.30
N ILE A 45 1.46 -2.71 0.06
CA ILE A 45 2.29 -2.96 -1.12
C ILE A 45 2.72 -1.64 -1.76
N PRO A 46 4.02 -1.36 -1.82
CA PRO A 46 4.55 -0.32 -2.70
C PRO A 46 4.42 -0.78 -4.16
N GLY A 47 4.30 0.17 -5.06
CA GLY A 47 4.19 -0.14 -6.49
C GLY A 47 5.53 -0.57 -7.12
N GLY A 48 5.56 -0.45 -8.45
CA GLY A 48 6.71 -0.77 -9.28
C GLY A 48 6.54 -2.07 -10.07
N MET A 49 7.06 -2.06 -11.29
CA MET A 49 7.04 -3.22 -12.18
C MET A 49 8.47 -3.77 -12.32
N PRO A 50 8.68 -5.07 -12.43
CA PRO A 50 7.66 -6.14 -12.47
C PRO A 50 7.17 -6.60 -11.09
N GLY A 51 7.60 -5.98 -9.99
CA GLY A 51 7.28 -6.39 -8.63
C GLY A 51 5.77 -6.58 -8.38
N SER A 52 4.94 -5.63 -8.82
CA SER A 52 3.48 -5.73 -8.64
C SER A 52 2.87 -6.95 -9.34
N THR A 53 3.35 -7.30 -10.55
CA THR A 53 2.92 -8.51 -11.25
C THR A 53 3.36 -9.78 -10.52
N LEU A 54 4.59 -9.83 -10.04
CA LEU A 54 5.10 -10.97 -9.27
C LEU A 54 4.31 -11.19 -7.98
N LEU A 55 3.94 -10.10 -7.29
CA LEU A 55 3.11 -10.18 -6.08
C LEU A 55 1.67 -10.59 -6.40
N ARG A 56 1.08 -10.09 -7.50
CA ARG A 56 -0.25 -10.47 -7.96
C ARG A 56 -0.34 -11.97 -8.27
N ASP A 57 0.71 -12.55 -8.81
CA ASP A 57 0.76 -13.94 -9.24
C ASP A 57 1.28 -14.89 -8.13
N ASN A 58 1.45 -14.39 -6.90
CA ASN A 58 1.88 -15.15 -5.73
C ASN A 58 0.67 -15.46 -4.82
N ASP A 59 0.24 -16.73 -4.80
CA ASP A 59 -0.95 -17.18 -4.06
C ASP A 59 -0.85 -16.89 -2.55
N LYS A 60 0.34 -16.97 -1.94
CA LYS A 60 0.52 -16.67 -0.51
C LYS A 60 0.28 -15.19 -0.22
N ILE A 61 0.73 -14.29 -1.10
CA ILE A 61 0.46 -12.86 -0.99
C ILE A 61 -1.04 -12.59 -1.13
N ILE A 62 -1.68 -13.19 -2.13
CA ILE A 62 -3.14 -13.04 -2.33
C ILE A 62 -3.90 -13.49 -1.07
N THR A 63 -3.55 -14.66 -0.52
CA THR A 63 -4.16 -15.16 0.73
C THR A 63 -3.95 -14.19 1.90
N PHE A 64 -2.74 -13.65 2.09
CA PHE A 64 -2.46 -12.68 3.16
C PHE A 64 -3.32 -11.43 3.04
N PHE A 65 -3.52 -10.91 1.82
CA PHE A 65 -4.40 -9.75 1.61
C PHE A 65 -5.86 -10.08 1.91
N GLN A 66 -6.33 -11.25 1.48
CA GLN A 66 -7.69 -11.72 1.77
C GLN A 66 -7.93 -11.89 3.27
N ASP A 67 -7.00 -12.52 3.99
CA ASP A 67 -7.09 -12.73 5.44
C ASP A 67 -7.14 -11.40 6.20
N MET A 68 -6.23 -10.46 5.88
CA MET A 68 -6.20 -9.13 6.48
C MET A 68 -7.49 -8.36 6.19
N TYR A 69 -7.95 -8.36 4.94
CA TYR A 69 -9.18 -7.69 4.54
C TYR A 69 -10.40 -8.25 5.29
N ASN A 70 -10.54 -9.58 5.32
CA ASN A 70 -11.67 -10.27 5.97
C ASN A 70 -11.65 -10.09 7.50
N ALA A 71 -10.47 -9.93 8.10
CA ALA A 71 -10.31 -9.60 9.52
C ALA A 71 -10.59 -8.11 9.84
N GLY A 72 -10.94 -7.29 8.84
CA GLY A 72 -11.18 -5.86 9.01
C GLY A 72 -9.91 -5.03 9.22
N LYS A 73 -8.73 -5.62 9.01
CA LYS A 73 -7.43 -4.95 9.11
C LYS A 73 -7.13 -4.15 7.84
N LEU A 74 -6.24 -3.16 7.97
CA LEU A 74 -5.90 -2.29 6.85
C LEU A 74 -5.18 -3.04 5.74
N VAL A 75 -5.67 -2.89 4.51
CA VAL A 75 -4.98 -3.30 3.29
C VAL A 75 -4.74 -2.09 2.39
N ALA A 76 -3.50 -1.87 1.97
CA ALA A 76 -3.15 -0.67 1.24
C ALA A 76 -2.20 -0.95 0.06
N ALA A 77 -2.41 -0.25 -1.05
CA ALA A 77 -1.61 -0.41 -2.26
C ALA A 77 -1.46 0.91 -3.03
N ILE A 78 -0.28 1.17 -3.58
CA ILE A 78 0.01 2.39 -4.34
C ILE A 78 0.56 2.06 -5.73
N CYS A 79 0.34 2.96 -6.68
CA CYS A 79 0.90 2.92 -8.03
C CYS A 79 0.35 1.72 -8.84
N ALA A 80 1.19 0.79 -9.30
CA ALA A 80 0.77 -0.42 -10.00
C ALA A 80 0.19 -1.48 -9.05
N ALA A 81 0.48 -1.42 -7.76
CA ALA A 81 0.15 -2.48 -6.80
C ALA A 81 -1.36 -2.74 -6.56
N PRO A 82 -2.31 -1.82 -6.78
CA PRO A 82 -3.73 -2.14 -6.67
C PRO A 82 -4.21 -3.32 -7.54
N ILE A 83 -3.45 -3.74 -8.57
CA ILE A 83 -3.72 -4.98 -9.32
C ILE A 83 -3.70 -6.22 -8.42
N VAL A 84 -2.93 -6.21 -7.33
CA VAL A 84 -2.87 -7.29 -6.32
C VAL A 84 -4.17 -7.35 -5.54
N LEU A 85 -4.69 -6.21 -5.08
CA LEU A 85 -5.98 -6.12 -4.39
C LEU A 85 -7.13 -6.51 -5.31
N SER A 86 -7.06 -6.14 -6.59
CA SER A 86 -8.01 -6.54 -7.62
C SER A 86 -8.01 -8.06 -7.80
N LYS A 87 -6.84 -8.68 -7.92
CA LYS A 87 -6.67 -10.15 -8.02
C LYS A 87 -7.20 -10.87 -6.78
N ALA A 88 -7.05 -10.28 -5.59
CA ALA A 88 -7.57 -10.81 -4.34
C ALA A 88 -9.10 -10.67 -4.19
N GLY A 89 -9.81 -10.02 -5.14
CA GLY A 89 -11.24 -9.78 -5.09
C GLY A 89 -11.67 -8.68 -4.10
N ILE A 90 -10.72 -7.92 -3.56
CA ILE A 90 -10.97 -6.95 -2.48
C ILE A 90 -11.65 -5.67 -3.00
N LEU A 91 -11.45 -5.33 -4.27
CA LEU A 91 -11.89 -4.05 -4.84
C LEU A 91 -13.29 -4.09 -5.49
N GLU A 92 -13.92 -5.23 -5.65
CA GLU A 92 -15.15 -5.41 -6.44
C GLU A 92 -16.31 -4.49 -6.02
N ASP A 93 -16.45 -4.21 -4.72
CA ASP A 93 -17.49 -3.33 -4.17
C ASP A 93 -16.95 -1.95 -3.73
N LYS A 94 -15.72 -1.60 -4.11
CA LYS A 94 -14.99 -0.42 -3.63
C LYS A 94 -14.81 0.67 -4.68
N GLU A 95 -14.63 1.90 -4.20
CA GLU A 95 -13.96 2.95 -4.94
C GLU A 95 -12.44 2.74 -4.82
N ALA A 96 -11.72 2.82 -5.95
CA ALA A 96 -10.28 2.60 -5.97
C ALA A 96 -9.57 3.47 -7.02
N THR A 97 -8.27 3.62 -6.87
CA THR A 97 -7.38 4.25 -7.84
C THR A 97 -6.09 3.46 -7.99
N SER A 98 -5.33 3.75 -9.03
CA SER A 98 -4.00 3.19 -9.30
C SER A 98 -3.18 4.14 -10.16
N TYR A 99 -1.97 3.77 -10.52
CA TYR A 99 -1.18 4.50 -11.51
C TYR A 99 -1.93 4.50 -12.85
N PRO A 100 -1.92 5.63 -13.59
CA PRO A 100 -2.56 5.72 -14.91
C PRO A 100 -2.14 4.59 -15.86
N GLY A 101 -3.13 3.98 -16.54
CA GLY A 101 -2.91 2.86 -17.46
C GLY A 101 -3.14 1.47 -16.83
N PHE A 102 -3.35 1.37 -15.52
CA PHE A 102 -3.72 0.10 -14.85
C PHE A 102 -5.23 -0.06 -14.65
N ASP A 103 -6.03 0.92 -15.04
CA ASP A 103 -7.49 0.94 -14.91
C ASP A 103 -8.15 -0.34 -15.44
N LYS A 104 -7.63 -0.91 -16.53
CA LYS A 104 -8.16 -2.14 -17.15
C LYS A 104 -7.87 -3.42 -16.34
N GLU A 105 -6.91 -3.37 -15.44
CA GLU A 105 -6.55 -4.48 -14.56
C GLU A 105 -7.19 -4.35 -13.18
N ILE A 106 -7.92 -3.25 -12.92
CA ILE A 106 -8.59 -2.98 -11.66
C ILE A 106 -10.08 -3.28 -11.76
N ASN A 107 -10.49 -4.44 -11.23
CA ASN A 107 -11.90 -4.78 -11.07
C ASN A 107 -12.43 -4.15 -9.78
N CYS A 108 -13.03 -2.96 -9.89
CA CYS A 108 -13.59 -2.22 -8.76
C CYS A 108 -14.99 -1.66 -9.13
N LYS A 109 -15.76 -1.26 -8.11
CA LYS A 109 -17.07 -0.66 -8.30
C LYS A 109 -16.98 0.71 -8.98
N THR A 110 -16.00 1.52 -8.58
CA THR A 110 -15.77 2.85 -9.14
C THR A 110 -14.28 3.10 -9.23
N TYR A 111 -13.77 3.28 -10.45
CA TYR A 111 -12.39 3.69 -10.65
C TYR A 111 -12.31 5.21 -10.67
N ASN A 112 -11.48 5.79 -9.79
CA ASN A 112 -11.32 7.23 -9.66
C ASN A 112 -9.88 7.62 -10.03
N ASN A 113 -9.73 8.41 -11.08
CA ASN A 113 -8.44 8.91 -11.58
C ASN A 113 -8.17 10.38 -11.21
N GLU A 114 -9.07 11.03 -10.48
CA GLU A 114 -8.94 12.44 -10.08
C GLU A 114 -8.33 12.61 -8.69
N LYS A 115 -8.64 11.67 -7.77
CA LYS A 115 -8.14 11.72 -6.39
C LYS A 115 -6.80 11.00 -6.26
N ALA A 116 -5.85 11.65 -5.61
CA ALA A 116 -4.52 11.11 -5.36
C ALA A 116 -4.52 9.84 -4.49
N VAL A 117 -5.42 9.79 -3.50
CA VAL A 117 -5.61 8.69 -2.55
C VAL A 117 -7.10 8.44 -2.37
N ILE A 118 -7.51 7.20 -2.38
CA ILE A 118 -8.88 6.74 -2.11
C ILE A 118 -8.85 5.87 -0.85
N ILE A 119 -9.78 6.16 0.06
CA ILE A 119 -10.03 5.37 1.26
C ILE A 119 -11.46 4.85 1.17
N ASP A 120 -11.61 3.54 1.17
CA ASP A 120 -12.91 2.87 1.20
C ASP A 120 -12.90 1.78 2.27
N LYS A 121 -13.47 2.08 3.44
CA LYS A 121 -13.43 1.24 4.64
C LYS A 121 -11.99 0.95 5.07
N ASN A 122 -11.60 -0.33 5.09
CA ASN A 122 -10.25 -0.79 5.45
C ASN A 122 -9.32 -0.95 4.24
N VAL A 123 -9.63 -0.28 3.12
CA VAL A 123 -8.82 -0.31 1.90
C VAL A 123 -8.32 1.09 1.56
N ILE A 124 -7.02 1.24 1.33
CA ILE A 124 -6.41 2.49 0.85
C ILE A 124 -5.69 2.22 -0.46
N THR A 125 -6.04 2.96 -1.51
CA THR A 125 -5.34 2.94 -2.80
C THR A 125 -4.83 4.32 -3.16
N ALA A 126 -3.69 4.41 -3.87
CA ALA A 126 -3.11 5.68 -4.28
C ALA A 126 -2.47 5.61 -5.67
N GLN A 127 -2.38 6.76 -6.34
CA GLN A 127 -2.00 6.81 -7.75
C GLN A 127 -0.52 6.53 -8.03
N GLY A 128 0.42 7.12 -7.29
CA GLY A 128 1.80 6.96 -7.70
C GLY A 128 2.84 7.69 -6.85
N PRO A 129 4.09 7.76 -7.29
CA PRO A 129 5.22 8.17 -6.45
C PRO A 129 5.10 9.58 -5.87
N ALA A 130 4.59 10.54 -6.64
CA ALA A 130 4.45 11.93 -6.17
C ALA A 130 3.47 12.07 -4.99
N VAL A 131 2.52 11.15 -4.84
CA VAL A 131 1.50 11.16 -3.79
C VAL A 131 1.78 10.15 -2.67
N ALA A 132 2.95 9.51 -2.67
CA ALA A 132 3.33 8.52 -1.66
C ALA A 132 3.31 9.09 -0.23
N ILE A 133 3.63 10.38 -0.07
CA ILE A 133 3.57 11.04 1.24
C ILE A 133 2.12 11.17 1.74
N LEU A 134 1.17 11.47 0.86
CA LEU A 134 -0.26 11.52 1.21
C LEU A 134 -0.79 10.13 1.55
N PHE A 135 -0.40 9.12 0.77
CA PHE A 135 -0.71 7.72 1.06
C PHE A 135 -0.22 7.31 2.45
N GLY A 136 1.02 7.68 2.81
CA GLY A 136 1.58 7.42 4.14
C GLY A 136 0.80 8.12 5.25
N TYR A 137 0.34 9.35 5.05
CA TYR A 137 -0.49 10.07 6.03
C TYR A 137 -1.85 9.40 6.25
N GLU A 138 -2.48 8.92 5.19
CA GLU A 138 -3.77 8.24 5.32
C GLU A 138 -3.65 6.88 6.03
N ILE A 139 -2.53 6.17 5.85
CA ILE A 139 -2.21 4.97 6.65
C ILE A 139 -2.05 5.32 8.13
N VAL A 140 -1.31 6.41 8.45
CA VAL A 140 -1.14 6.87 9.83
C VAL A 140 -2.48 7.29 10.44
N ASN A 141 -3.29 8.08 9.72
CA ASN A 141 -4.62 8.49 10.15
C ASN A 141 -5.52 7.29 10.46
N TYR A 142 -5.50 6.27 9.57
CA TYR A 142 -6.30 5.06 9.74
C TYR A 142 -5.91 4.28 11.00
N LEU A 143 -4.60 4.12 11.23
CA LEU A 143 -4.08 3.29 12.32
C LEU A 143 -4.15 3.98 13.69
N LEU A 144 -3.87 5.29 13.77
CA LEU A 144 -3.75 6.00 15.04
C LEU A 144 -4.99 6.79 15.41
N GLN A 145 -5.76 7.28 14.45
CA GLN A 145 -7.01 8.05 14.64
C GLN A 145 -6.84 9.27 15.54
N ASP A 146 -5.67 9.94 15.45
CA ASP A 146 -5.29 11.11 16.22
C ASP A 146 -4.63 12.18 15.32
N ASP A 147 -4.06 13.23 15.90
CA ASP A 147 -3.43 14.33 15.18
C ASP A 147 -2.00 14.02 14.67
N THR A 148 -1.51 12.78 14.84
CA THR A 148 -0.11 12.41 14.51
C THR A 148 0.23 12.66 13.06
N ALA A 149 -0.63 12.28 12.11
CA ALA A 149 -0.38 12.52 10.69
C ALA A 149 -0.30 14.02 10.36
N GLN A 150 -1.18 14.84 10.94
CA GLN A 150 -1.16 16.30 10.75
C GLN A 150 0.11 16.93 11.35
N ASN A 151 0.51 16.48 12.53
CA ASN A 151 1.73 16.96 13.19
C ASN A 151 2.98 16.61 12.37
N ILE A 152 3.05 15.40 11.81
CA ILE A 152 4.13 14.97 10.92
C ILE A 152 4.11 15.81 9.64
N SER A 153 2.94 16.02 9.03
CA SER A 153 2.79 16.86 7.83
C SER A 153 3.34 18.27 8.03
N ASN A 154 3.02 18.90 9.17
CA ASN A 154 3.51 20.22 9.53
C ASN A 154 5.04 20.22 9.74
N ALA A 155 5.56 19.23 10.46
CA ALA A 155 7.01 19.09 10.72
C ALA A 155 7.81 18.78 9.44
N MET A 156 7.19 18.20 8.42
CA MET A 156 7.77 17.94 7.10
C MET A 156 7.55 19.10 6.10
N LEU A 157 6.94 20.20 6.53
CA LEU A 157 6.67 21.40 5.72
C LEU A 157 5.78 21.13 4.49
N VAL A 158 4.92 20.12 4.53
CA VAL A 158 4.01 19.80 3.42
C VAL A 158 3.03 20.94 3.11
N PRO A 159 2.51 21.72 4.10
CA PRO A 159 1.70 22.89 3.80
C PRO A 159 2.45 23.95 2.96
N VAL A 160 3.77 24.12 3.18
CA VAL A 160 4.59 25.02 2.38
C VAL A 160 4.67 24.54 0.93
N LEU A 161 4.85 23.23 0.71
CA LEU A 161 4.86 22.64 -0.63
C LEU A 161 3.54 22.90 -1.36
N LYS A 162 2.39 22.65 -0.72
CA LYS A 162 1.06 22.87 -1.30
C LYS A 162 0.81 24.32 -1.75
N ASN A 163 1.39 25.29 -1.06
CA ASN A 163 1.22 26.71 -1.38
C ASN A 163 2.15 27.20 -2.51
N ASN A 164 3.06 26.36 -3.00
CA ASN A 164 4.05 26.71 -4.02
C ASN A 164 3.94 25.83 -5.29
N LEU A 165 2.91 24.99 -5.38
CA LEU A 165 2.52 24.22 -6.57
C LEU A 165 1.27 24.83 -7.23
#